data_c23c989c8a4b1a4ec6bc5f2915b821fc
#
_entry.id   c23c989c8a4b1a4ec6bc5f2915b821fc
#
_cell.length_a   1.000
_cell.length_b   1.000
_cell.length_c   1.000
_cell.angle_alpha   90.00
_cell.angle_beta   90.00
_cell.angle_gamma   90.00
#
_symmetry.space_group_name_H-M   'P 1'
#
loop_
_entity.id
_entity.type
_entity.pdbx_description
1 polymer ?
#
loop_
_entity_poly.entity_id
_entity_poly.type
_entity_poly.pdbx_seq_one_letter_code
_entity_poly.pdbx_strand_id
1 'polypeptide(L)' 'MSKYDALWTCVRGGGRPEFRLSFSEIESVLGFPIDHSFLNAKKELLQYGYQVGKISLKEQTVLFQRLD' A
#
# COMPACT_ATOMS: atom_id res chain seq x y z
N MET A 1 3.87 -14.02 -8.30
CA MET A 1 3.14 -13.40 -7.18
C MET A 1 4.10 -12.66 -6.28
N SER A 2 3.67 -11.52 -5.78
CA SER A 2 4.49 -10.67 -4.94
C SER A 2 4.18 -10.91 -3.47
N LYS A 3 5.17 -10.72 -2.60
CA LYS A 3 4.93 -10.79 -1.17
C LYS A 3 4.00 -9.68 -0.68
N TYR A 4 3.71 -8.71 -1.53
CA TYR A 4 2.79 -7.60 -1.21
C TYR A 4 1.37 -7.83 -1.69
N ASP A 5 1.06 -8.97 -2.30
CA ASP A 5 -0.28 -9.25 -2.83
C ASP A 5 -1.37 -9.09 -1.77
N ALA A 6 -1.10 -9.53 -0.54
CA ALA A 6 -2.08 -9.39 0.54
C ALA A 6 -2.43 -7.93 0.79
N LEU A 7 -1.43 -7.06 0.75
CA LEU A 7 -1.65 -5.63 0.94
C LEU A 7 -2.42 -5.04 -0.23
N TRP A 8 -2.04 -5.39 -1.45
CA TRP A 8 -2.72 -4.86 -2.65
C TRP A 8 -4.19 -5.28 -2.67
N THR A 9 -4.47 -6.53 -2.29
CA THR A 9 -5.84 -7.02 -2.22
C THR A 9 -6.63 -6.27 -1.15
N CYS A 10 -6.00 -6.00 -0.01
CA CYS A 10 -6.62 -5.24 1.06
C CYS A 10 -6.96 -3.81 0.62
N VAL A 11 -6.04 -3.16 -0.09
CA VAL A 11 -6.24 -1.80 -0.60
C VAL A 11 -7.42 -1.77 -1.56
N ARG A 12 -7.44 -2.70 -2.51
CA ARG A 12 -8.50 -2.77 -3.50
C ARG A 12 -9.85 -3.08 -2.85
N GLY A 13 -9.83 -3.98 -1.87
CA GLY A 13 -11.05 -4.41 -1.21
C GLY A 13 -11.78 -3.31 -0.46
N GLY A 14 -11.04 -2.28 -0.02
CA GLY A 14 -11.63 -1.17 0.69
C GLY A 14 -12.49 -0.26 -0.19
N GLY A 15 -12.16 -0.18 -1.47
CA GLY A 15 -12.97 0.60 -2.43
C GLY A 15 -13.00 2.10 -2.21
N ARG A 16 -12.19 2.62 -1.29
CA ARG A 16 -12.20 4.04 -0.98
C ARG A 16 -11.37 4.80 -2.01
N PRO A 17 -11.78 6.03 -2.38
CA PRO A 17 -11.04 6.81 -3.38
C PRO A 17 -9.65 7.24 -2.89
N GLU A 18 -9.51 7.46 -1.57
CA GLU A 18 -8.23 7.88 -1.01
C GLU A 18 -8.22 7.55 0.49
N PHE A 19 -7.11 7.00 0.96
CA PHE A 19 -6.98 6.69 2.37
C PHE A 19 -5.51 6.47 2.73
N ARG A 20 -5.22 6.53 4.03
CA ARG A 20 -3.88 6.31 4.54
C ARG A 20 -3.85 5.08 5.44
N LEU A 21 -2.73 4.37 5.39
CA LEU A 21 -2.45 3.28 6.32
C LEU A 21 -1.13 3.58 7.00
N SER A 22 -1.06 3.30 8.31
CA SER A 22 0.19 3.44 9.03
C SER A 22 1.12 2.29 8.68
N PHE A 23 2.42 2.46 8.94
CA PHE A 23 3.37 1.38 8.73
C PHE A 23 2.99 0.16 9.57
N SER A 24 2.49 0.39 10.80
CA SER A 24 2.04 -0.71 11.67
C SER A 24 0.88 -1.47 11.06
N GLU A 25 -0.08 -0.75 10.49
CA GLU A 25 -1.23 -1.39 9.84
C GLU A 25 -0.80 -2.22 8.65
N ILE A 26 0.12 -1.67 7.86
CA ILE A 26 0.65 -2.39 6.70
C ILE A 26 1.39 -3.64 7.15
N GLU A 27 2.20 -3.51 8.19
CA GLU A 27 2.93 -4.66 8.73
C GLU A 27 1.99 -5.74 9.23
N SER A 28 0.88 -5.34 9.87
CA SER A 28 -0.12 -6.30 10.34
C SER A 28 -0.73 -7.10 9.19
N VAL A 29 -0.95 -6.44 8.05
CA VAL A 29 -1.50 -7.12 6.88
C VAL A 29 -0.47 -8.04 6.25
N LEU A 30 0.77 -7.58 6.15
CA LEU A 30 1.83 -8.32 5.47
C LEU A 30 2.49 -9.39 6.34
N GLY A 31 2.56 -9.16 7.66
CA GLY A 31 3.28 -10.04 8.57
C GLY A 31 4.78 -9.73 8.65
N PHE A 32 5.22 -8.65 8.02
CA PHE A 32 6.61 -8.20 8.05
C PHE A 32 6.64 -6.69 7.80
N PRO A 33 7.67 -5.97 8.28
CA PRO A 33 7.75 -4.52 8.07
C PRO A 33 8.08 -4.19 6.62
N ILE A 34 7.61 -3.03 6.15
CA ILE A 34 7.95 -2.59 4.80
C ILE A 34 9.41 -2.16 4.76
N ASP A 35 10.04 -2.36 3.60
CA ASP A 35 11.43 -2.01 3.39
C ASP A 35 11.59 -1.43 1.97
N HIS A 36 12.83 -1.37 1.48
CA HIS A 36 13.09 -0.80 0.16
C HIS A 36 12.36 -1.53 -0.96
N SER A 37 12.07 -2.82 -0.79
CA SER A 37 11.36 -3.56 -1.84
C SER A 37 9.94 -3.04 -2.04
N PHE A 38 9.35 -2.40 -1.03
CA PHE A 38 8.04 -1.77 -1.17
C PHE A 38 8.07 -0.69 -2.26
N LEU A 39 9.15 0.09 -2.31
CA LEU A 39 9.27 1.17 -3.30
C LEU A 39 9.33 0.63 -4.72
N ASN A 40 9.89 -0.56 -4.90
CA ASN A 40 9.91 -1.20 -6.21
C ASN A 40 8.61 -1.89 -6.52
N ALA A 41 7.95 -2.43 -5.50
CA ALA A 41 6.72 -3.21 -5.68
C ALA A 41 5.47 -2.33 -5.82
N LYS A 42 5.53 -1.08 -5.39
CA LYS A 42 4.32 -0.22 -5.37
C LYS A 42 3.68 -0.06 -6.74
N LYS A 43 4.46 -0.19 -7.81
CA LYS A 43 3.92 -0.08 -9.16
C LYS A 43 3.01 -1.26 -9.50
N GLU A 44 3.11 -2.37 -8.78
CA GLU A 44 2.21 -3.50 -8.97
C GLU A 44 0.78 -3.13 -8.61
N LEU A 45 0.62 -2.17 -7.71
CA LEU A 45 -0.69 -1.73 -7.27
C LEU A 45 -1.49 -1.10 -8.41
N LEU A 46 -0.81 -0.57 -9.40
CA LEU A 46 -1.48 0.02 -10.56
C LEU A 46 -2.39 -0.99 -11.26
N GLN A 47 -2.01 -2.26 -11.25
CA GLN A 47 -2.82 -3.33 -11.84
C GLN A 47 -4.10 -3.58 -11.06
N TYR A 48 -4.15 -3.11 -9.81
CA TYR A 48 -5.31 -3.26 -8.95
C TYR A 48 -6.21 -2.02 -8.99
N GLY A 49 -5.85 -1.02 -9.82
CA GLY A 49 -6.62 0.19 -9.95
C GLY A 49 -6.33 1.24 -8.88
N TYR A 50 -5.18 1.13 -8.22
CA TYR A 50 -4.76 2.07 -7.19
C TYR A 50 -3.32 2.47 -7.40
N GLN A 51 -2.90 3.52 -6.71
CA GLN A 51 -1.50 3.95 -6.71
C GLN A 51 -1.09 4.38 -5.31
N VAL A 52 0.21 4.31 -5.04
CA VAL A 52 0.78 4.88 -3.82
C VAL A 52 1.04 6.36 -4.10
N GLY A 53 0.42 7.23 -3.31
CA GLY A 53 0.62 8.65 -3.44
C GLY A 53 1.82 9.13 -2.67
N LYS A 54 1.62 9.50 -1.41
CA LYS A 54 2.69 10.04 -0.59
C LYS A 54 3.07 9.06 0.52
N ILE A 55 4.37 8.91 0.75
CA ILE A 55 4.89 8.14 1.88
C ILE A 55 5.49 9.13 2.85
N SER A 56 4.97 9.16 4.08
CA SER A 56 5.48 10.05 5.11
C SER A 56 6.28 9.25 6.12
N LEU A 57 7.59 9.45 6.13
CA LEU A 57 8.46 8.80 7.11
C LEU A 57 8.26 9.40 8.49
N LYS A 58 7.91 10.67 8.53
CA LYS A 58 7.71 11.37 9.80
C LYS A 58 6.48 10.84 10.52
N GLU A 59 5.38 10.64 9.79
CA GLU A 59 4.14 10.15 10.36
C GLU A 59 4.03 8.63 10.26
N GLN A 60 4.93 8.02 9.51
CA GLN A 60 4.95 6.57 9.28
C GLN A 60 3.63 6.11 8.66
N THR A 61 3.21 6.82 7.61
CA THR A 61 1.99 6.49 6.88
C THR A 61 2.24 6.46 5.38
N VAL A 62 1.35 5.76 4.69
CA VAL A 62 1.36 5.66 3.22
C VAL A 62 -0.02 6.04 2.72
N LEU A 63 -0.07 6.94 1.75
CA LEU A 63 -1.32 7.38 1.13
C LEU A 63 -1.59 6.51 -0.10
N PHE A 64 -2.80 5.98 -0.18
CA PHE A 64 -3.26 5.20 -1.32
C PHE A 64 -4.37 5.96 -2.02
N GLN A 65 -4.33 5.98 -3.35
CA GLN A 65 -5.30 6.71 -4.17
C GLN A 65 -5.82 5.83 -5.29
N ARG A 66 -7.13 5.87 -5.52
CA ARG A 66 -7.75 5.09 -6.58
C ARG A 66 -7.51 5.77 -7.93
N LEU A 67 -7.27 4.95 -8.95
CA LEU A 67 -6.99 5.42 -10.31
C LEU A 67 -8.28 5.41 -11.14
N ASP A 68 -9.10 6.43 -11.07
CA ASP A 68 -10.27 6.51 -11.98
C ASP A 68 -10.74 7.96 -12.22
#